data_af674c0e12c07ec762b3ddc33cfe6bde
#
_entry.id   af674c0e12c07ec762b3ddc33cfe6bde
#
_cell.length_a   1.000
_cell.length_b   1.000
_cell.length_c   1.000
_cell.angle_alpha   90.00
_cell.angle_beta   90.00
_cell.angle_gamma   90.00
#
_symmetry.space_group_name_H-M   'P 1'
#
loop_
_entity.id
_entity.type
_entity.pdbx_description
1 polymer ?
#
loop_
_entity_poly.entity_id
_entity_poly.type
_entity_poly.pdbx_seq_one_letter_code
_entity_poly.pdbx_strand_id
1 'polypeptide(L)'
;MKIKLVIPDSQDHVSLVGRALKGILEENFPESEVLFLIELAVCEAVANCIKHAYADQGLNKVEVELEIGDSEIVIEVKDEGRKPDPCFMDRKEFQQSCNPESIQEGGRGIPIINQVMDHVDCYSFCKKNILVMKKKIPAQKT
;
A
#
# COMPACT_ATOMS: atom_id res chain seq x y z
N MET A 1 -3.73 -6.36 -17.08
CA MET A 1 -3.25 -4.98 -17.31
C MET A 1 -2.36 -4.56 -16.17
N LYS A 2 -1.24 -3.97 -16.47
CA LYS A 2 -0.26 -3.55 -15.48
C LYS A 2 0.05 -2.06 -15.66
N ILE A 3 -0.01 -1.29 -14.58
CA ILE A 3 0.23 0.14 -14.59
C ILE A 3 1.27 0.44 -13.51
N LYS A 4 2.21 1.30 -13.83
CA LYS A 4 3.27 1.72 -12.92
C LYS A 4 3.26 3.23 -12.75
N LEU A 5 3.27 3.68 -11.51
CA LEU A 5 3.42 5.07 -11.13
C LEU A 5 4.76 5.23 -10.40
N VAL A 6 5.49 6.25 -10.74
CA VAL A 6 6.75 6.61 -10.06
C VAL A 6 6.61 8.01 -9.53
N ILE A 7 6.80 8.19 -8.23
CA ILE A 7 6.70 9.49 -7.57
C ILE A 7 7.96 9.79 -6.77
N PRO A 8 8.31 11.07 -6.57
CA PRO A 8 9.29 11.45 -5.56
C PRO A 8 8.82 11.07 -4.15
N ASP A 9 9.75 10.92 -3.23
CA ASP A 9 9.50 10.58 -1.82
C ASP A 9 8.94 11.75 -1.00
N SER A 10 7.98 12.47 -1.55
CA SER A 10 7.32 13.59 -0.89
C SER A 10 5.90 13.23 -0.47
N GLN A 11 5.55 13.58 0.77
CA GLN A 11 4.18 13.40 1.28
C GLN A 11 3.13 14.14 0.44
N ASP A 12 3.53 15.18 -0.28
CA ASP A 12 2.63 15.96 -1.14
C ASP A 12 2.06 15.15 -2.30
N HIS A 13 2.72 14.04 -2.68
CA HIS A 13 2.29 13.20 -3.80
C HIS A 13 1.45 11.99 -3.40
N VAL A 14 1.28 11.73 -2.11
CA VAL A 14 0.55 10.55 -1.60
C VAL A 14 -0.90 10.54 -2.08
N SER A 15 -1.61 11.64 -1.89
CA SER A 15 -3.01 11.75 -2.29
C SER A 15 -3.21 11.66 -3.81
N LEU A 16 -2.23 12.09 -4.58
CA LEU A 16 -2.26 11.98 -6.03
C LEU A 16 -2.26 10.51 -6.47
N VAL A 17 -1.40 9.69 -5.87
CA VAL A 17 -1.35 8.24 -6.15
C VAL A 17 -2.68 7.57 -5.80
N GLY A 18 -3.21 7.85 -4.62
CA GLY A 18 -4.50 7.29 -4.18
C GLY A 18 -5.63 7.62 -5.15
N ARG A 19 -5.75 8.88 -5.56
CA ARG A 19 -6.76 9.31 -6.53
C ARG A 19 -6.58 8.69 -7.91
N ALA A 20 -5.33 8.55 -8.35
CA ALA A 20 -5.04 7.92 -9.64
C ALA A 20 -5.48 6.46 -9.65
N LEU A 21 -5.13 5.69 -8.62
CA LEU A 21 -5.55 4.29 -8.53
C LEU A 21 -7.06 4.16 -8.37
N LYS A 22 -7.69 5.02 -7.60
CA LYS A 22 -9.16 5.05 -7.48
C LYS A 22 -9.83 5.22 -8.84
N GLY A 23 -9.39 6.20 -9.62
CA GLY A 23 -9.95 6.44 -10.96
C GLY A 23 -9.76 5.25 -11.91
N ILE A 24 -8.61 4.59 -11.83
CA ILE A 24 -8.33 3.41 -12.65
C ILE A 24 -9.23 2.23 -12.26
N LEU A 25 -9.55 2.09 -10.98
CA LEU A 25 -10.26 0.94 -10.43
C LEU A 25 -11.79 1.10 -10.39
N GLU A 26 -12.35 2.22 -10.82
CA GLU A 26 -13.80 2.48 -10.77
C GLU A 26 -14.64 1.41 -11.44
N GLU A 27 -14.19 0.88 -12.55
CA GLU A 27 -14.92 -0.16 -13.28
C GLU A 27 -14.86 -1.53 -12.59
N ASN A 28 -13.80 -1.79 -11.83
CA ASN A 28 -13.60 -3.06 -11.15
C ASN A 28 -14.31 -3.12 -9.80
N PHE A 29 -14.51 -1.96 -9.18
CA PHE A 29 -15.14 -1.82 -7.87
C PHE A 29 -16.25 -0.78 -7.95
N PRO A 30 -17.46 -1.17 -8.33
CA PRO A 30 -18.56 -0.22 -8.53
C PRO A 30 -19.07 0.41 -7.24
N GLU A 31 -18.78 -0.18 -6.08
CA GLU A 31 -19.15 0.39 -4.79
C GLU A 31 -18.16 1.49 -4.38
N SER A 32 -18.65 2.72 -4.30
CA SER A 32 -17.83 3.90 -3.96
C SER A 32 -17.16 3.80 -2.59
N GLU A 33 -17.79 3.13 -1.64
CA GLU A 33 -17.23 2.89 -0.31
C GLU A 33 -16.00 2.00 -0.36
N VAL A 34 -16.05 0.92 -1.13
CA VAL A 34 -14.90 0.02 -1.32
C VAL A 34 -13.75 0.74 -2.01
N LEU A 35 -14.04 1.53 -3.04
CA LEU A 35 -13.04 2.35 -3.72
C LEU A 35 -12.36 3.35 -2.78
N PHE A 36 -13.14 4.01 -1.94
CA PHE A 36 -12.61 4.93 -0.94
C PHE A 36 -11.67 4.23 0.05
N LEU A 37 -12.05 3.04 0.50
CA LEU A 37 -11.20 2.26 1.41
C LEU A 37 -9.90 1.80 0.73
N ILE A 38 -9.95 1.40 -0.54
CA ILE A 38 -8.75 1.06 -1.31
C ILE A 38 -7.84 2.28 -1.46
N GLU A 39 -8.41 3.43 -1.81
CA GLU A 39 -7.68 4.70 -1.88
C GLU A 39 -6.97 5.01 -0.56
N LEU A 40 -7.69 4.88 0.56
CA LEU A 40 -7.12 5.10 1.89
C LEU A 40 -5.98 4.14 2.20
N ALA A 41 -6.15 2.86 1.92
CA ALA A 41 -5.11 1.85 2.14
C ALA A 41 -3.85 2.13 1.31
N VAL A 42 -4.01 2.52 0.06
CA VAL A 42 -2.88 2.89 -0.81
C VAL A 42 -2.17 4.14 -0.29
N CYS A 43 -2.91 5.17 0.10
CA CYS A 43 -2.32 6.38 0.67
C CYS A 43 -1.51 6.07 1.93
N GLU A 44 -2.04 5.23 2.81
CA GLU A 44 -1.34 4.82 4.02
C GLU A 44 -0.07 4.02 3.71
N ALA A 45 -0.13 3.10 2.76
CA ALA A 45 1.02 2.31 2.34
C ALA A 45 2.14 3.18 1.77
N VAL A 46 1.80 4.12 0.90
CA VAL A 46 2.76 5.05 0.28
C VAL A 46 3.33 6.01 1.33
N ALA A 47 2.48 6.56 2.20
CA ALA A 47 2.90 7.46 3.27
C ALA A 47 3.87 6.77 4.24
N ASN A 48 3.59 5.54 4.64
CA ASN A 48 4.47 4.75 5.49
C ASN A 48 5.81 4.45 4.81
N CYS A 49 5.78 4.12 3.53
CA CYS A 49 6.98 3.91 2.73
C CYS A 49 7.88 5.16 2.75
N ILE A 50 7.34 6.33 2.46
CA ILE A 50 8.07 7.60 2.47
C ILE A 50 8.63 7.90 3.87
N LYS A 51 7.80 7.76 4.90
CA LYS A 51 8.18 8.08 6.28
C LYS A 51 9.30 7.22 6.81
N HIS A 52 9.28 5.91 6.53
CA HIS A 52 10.20 4.96 7.13
C HIS A 52 11.43 4.67 6.28
N ALA A 53 11.30 4.71 4.95
CA ALA A 53 12.40 4.37 4.06
C ALA A 53 13.40 5.51 3.89
N TYR A 54 12.96 6.76 3.89
CA TYR A 54 13.73 7.91 3.44
C TYR A 54 13.85 9.05 4.46
N ALA A 55 13.75 8.74 5.75
CA ALA A 55 13.73 9.75 6.81
C ALA A 55 14.88 10.76 6.77
N ASP A 56 16.05 10.42 6.18
CA ASP A 56 17.27 11.21 6.22
C ASP A 56 17.98 11.38 4.87
N GLN A 57 17.37 11.05 3.76
CA GLN A 57 18.09 11.03 2.48
C GLN A 57 17.33 11.74 1.37
N GLY A 58 18.06 12.60 0.64
CA GLY A 58 17.52 13.38 -0.47
C GLY A 58 16.84 12.55 -1.56
N LEU A 59 16.53 13.11 -2.64
CA LEU A 59 15.84 12.70 -3.85
C LEU A 59 15.74 11.18 -4.11
N ASN A 60 14.82 10.52 -3.41
CA ASN A 60 14.45 9.14 -3.67
C ASN A 60 13.11 9.07 -4.40
N LYS A 61 12.77 7.90 -4.85
CA LYS A 61 11.50 7.65 -5.55
C LYS A 61 10.77 6.46 -4.95
N VAL A 62 9.46 6.49 -5.05
CA VAL A 62 8.57 5.38 -4.72
C VAL A 62 7.89 4.91 -6.00
N GLU A 63 7.89 3.62 -6.22
CA GLU A 63 7.16 3.01 -7.33
C GLU A 63 5.90 2.35 -6.79
N VAL A 64 4.77 2.61 -7.43
CA VAL A 64 3.51 1.94 -7.16
C VAL A 64 3.08 1.21 -8.43
N GLU A 65 2.95 -0.08 -8.34
CA GLU A 65 2.58 -0.94 -9.46
C GLU A 65 1.22 -1.57 -9.19
N LEU A 66 0.30 -1.41 -10.13
CA LEU A 66 -1.04 -1.99 -10.07
C LEU A 66 -1.18 -3.02 -11.18
N GLU A 67 -1.53 -4.23 -10.83
CA GLU A 67 -1.91 -5.28 -11.76
C GLU A 67 -3.39 -5.63 -11.57
N ILE A 68 -4.15 -5.55 -12.65
CA ILE A 68 -5.57 -5.90 -12.66
C ILE A 68 -5.72 -7.23 -13.37
N GLY A 69 -6.07 -8.26 -12.61
CA GLY A 69 -6.40 -9.58 -13.11
C GLY A 69 -7.92 -9.78 -13.27
N ASP A 70 -8.32 -10.98 -13.59
CA ASP A 70 -9.74 -11.31 -13.79
C ASP A 70 -10.53 -11.37 -12.48
N SER A 71 -9.90 -11.79 -11.40
CA SER A 71 -10.54 -12.02 -10.10
C SER A 71 -9.96 -11.23 -8.94
N GLU A 72 -8.80 -10.62 -9.12
CA GLU A 72 -8.15 -9.82 -8.07
C GLU A 72 -7.27 -8.73 -8.67
N ILE A 73 -7.04 -7.71 -7.86
CA ILE A 73 -6.01 -6.71 -8.10
C ILE A 73 -4.82 -6.97 -7.18
N VAL A 74 -3.63 -6.64 -7.66
CA VAL A 74 -2.39 -6.66 -6.88
C VAL A 74 -1.77 -5.27 -6.94
N ILE A 75 -1.51 -4.70 -5.79
CA ILE A 75 -0.84 -3.40 -5.67
C ILE A 75 0.50 -3.63 -4.94
N GLU A 76 1.59 -3.22 -5.56
CA GLU A 76 2.90 -3.26 -4.95
C GLU A 76 3.43 -1.85 -4.75
N VAL A 77 3.88 -1.55 -3.53
CA VAL A 77 4.58 -0.31 -3.21
C VAL A 77 6.04 -0.65 -2.98
N LYS A 78 6.92 -0.06 -3.77
CA LYS A 78 8.36 -0.39 -3.80
C LYS A 78 9.20 0.84 -3.50
N ASP A 79 10.20 0.65 -2.66
CA ASP A 79 11.22 1.65 -2.38
C ASP A 79 12.62 1.04 -2.34
N GLU A 80 13.64 1.89 -2.43
CA GLU A 80 15.06 1.50 -2.32
C GLU A 80 15.70 2.06 -1.03
N GLY A 81 14.87 2.40 -0.05
CA GLY A 81 15.32 2.95 1.22
C GLY A 81 16.02 1.94 2.11
N ARG A 82 16.33 2.34 3.32
CA ARG A 82 16.87 1.43 4.33
C ARG A 82 15.94 0.24 4.49
N LYS A 83 16.53 -0.95 4.65
CA LYS A 83 15.75 -2.13 5.02
C LYS A 83 14.88 -1.76 6.20
N PRO A 84 13.57 -2.00 6.12
CA PRO A 84 12.73 -1.84 7.30
C PRO A 84 13.33 -2.68 8.41
N ASP A 85 13.24 -2.18 9.62
CA ASP A 85 13.60 -2.93 10.82
C ASP A 85 13.00 -4.34 10.67
N PRO A 86 13.75 -5.42 10.99
CA PRO A 86 13.24 -6.79 10.94
C PRO A 86 11.86 -6.98 11.55
N CYS A 87 11.46 -6.14 12.49
CA CYS A 87 10.11 -6.08 13.05
C CYS A 87 9.01 -5.87 12.00
N PHE A 88 9.29 -5.21 10.91
CA PHE A 88 8.33 -5.06 9.81
C PHE A 88 8.14 -6.32 8.98
N MET A 89 9.08 -7.27 9.10
CA MET A 89 9.12 -8.48 8.30
C MET A 89 8.46 -9.67 9.00
N ASP A 90 8.17 -9.56 10.29
CA ASP A 90 7.56 -10.65 11.06
C ASP A 90 6.03 -10.51 11.05
N ARG A 91 5.36 -11.48 10.43
CA ARG A 91 3.89 -11.58 10.40
C ARG A 91 3.25 -11.47 11.79
N LYS A 92 3.95 -11.91 12.82
CA LYS A 92 3.44 -11.86 14.21
C LYS A 92 3.39 -10.43 14.74
N GLU A 93 4.38 -9.62 14.43
CA GLU A 93 4.38 -8.21 14.81
C GLU A 93 3.42 -7.38 13.97
N PHE A 94 3.25 -7.74 12.70
CA PHE A 94 2.23 -7.16 11.84
C PHE A 94 0.83 -7.39 12.41
N GLN A 95 0.58 -8.55 12.99
CA GLN A 95 -0.68 -8.87 13.68
C GLN A 95 -0.79 -8.22 15.07
N GLN A 96 0.32 -8.09 15.79
CA GLN A 96 0.36 -7.42 17.10
C GLN A 96 0.21 -5.91 17.00
N SER A 97 0.69 -5.30 15.93
CA SER A 97 0.48 -3.87 15.67
C SER A 97 -0.98 -3.53 15.37
N CYS A 98 -1.82 -4.54 15.13
CA CYS A 98 -3.26 -4.40 15.00
C CYS A 98 -4.00 -4.33 16.36
N ASN A 99 -3.30 -4.36 17.49
CA ASN A 99 -3.93 -4.19 18.80
C ASN A 99 -4.24 -2.70 19.01
N PRO A 100 -5.53 -2.32 19.17
CA PRO A 100 -5.92 -0.91 19.32
C PRO A 100 -5.29 -0.22 20.54
N GLU A 101 -4.78 -0.95 21.52
CA GLU A 101 -4.11 -0.39 22.70
C GLU A 101 -2.63 -0.03 22.44
N SER A 102 -2.04 -0.49 21.34
CA SER A 102 -0.64 -0.23 20.98
C SER A 102 -0.47 0.87 19.94
N ILE A 103 -1.52 1.63 19.65
CA ILE A 103 -1.52 2.67 18.63
C ILE A 103 -0.70 3.87 19.12
N GLN A 104 0.58 3.88 18.80
CA GLN A 104 1.38 5.10 18.79
C GLN A 104 1.07 5.92 17.53
N GLU A 105 1.21 7.24 17.62
CA GLU A 105 1.11 8.12 16.44
C GLU A 105 1.94 7.55 15.28
N GLY A 106 1.29 7.28 14.15
CA GLY A 106 1.90 6.71 12.95
C GLY A 106 1.69 5.21 12.73
N GLY A 107 1.12 4.47 13.72
CA GLY A 107 0.81 3.04 13.58
C GLY A 107 -0.57 2.71 13.01
N ARG A 108 -1.38 3.70 12.68
CA ARG A 108 -2.77 3.52 12.22
C ARG A 108 -2.89 2.99 10.80
N GLY A 109 -1.90 3.24 9.93
CA GLY A 109 -1.95 2.88 8.53
C GLY A 109 -1.94 1.37 8.31
N ILE A 110 -1.14 0.62 9.04
CA ILE A 110 -1.03 -0.84 8.90
C ILE A 110 -2.33 -1.56 9.26
N PRO A 111 -3.01 -1.25 10.37
CA PRO A 111 -4.33 -1.81 10.65
C PRO A 111 -5.37 -1.52 9.57
N ILE A 112 -5.39 -0.31 9.02
CA ILE A 112 -6.29 0.07 7.92
C ILE A 112 -6.02 -0.80 6.69
N ILE A 113 -4.76 -0.94 6.29
CA ILE A 113 -4.36 -1.75 5.14
C ILE A 113 -4.84 -3.20 5.30
N ASN A 114 -4.62 -3.78 6.47
CA ASN A 114 -5.04 -5.16 6.77
C ASN A 114 -6.57 -5.34 6.80
N GLN A 115 -7.33 -4.33 7.23
CA GLN A 115 -8.78 -4.39 7.24
C GLN A 115 -9.38 -4.28 5.83
N VAL A 116 -8.76 -3.49 4.98
CA VAL A 116 -9.27 -3.23 3.62
C VAL A 116 -8.85 -4.33 2.65
N MET A 117 -7.60 -4.76 2.70
CA MET A 117 -7.03 -5.72 1.75
C MET A 117 -7.24 -7.16 2.21
N ASP A 118 -7.47 -8.05 1.25
CA ASP A 118 -7.65 -9.48 1.53
C ASP A 118 -6.33 -10.18 1.87
N HIS A 119 -5.22 -9.67 1.33
CA HIS A 119 -3.89 -10.18 1.62
C HIS A 119 -2.87 -9.05 1.59
N VAL A 120 -1.98 -9.06 2.58
CA VAL A 120 -0.86 -8.10 2.68
C VAL A 120 0.40 -8.86 3.02
N ASP A 121 1.47 -8.60 2.28
CA ASP A 121 2.78 -9.19 2.52
C ASP A 121 3.88 -8.14 2.31
N CYS A 122 5.01 -8.34 2.96
CA CYS A 122 6.16 -7.43 2.86
C CYS A 122 7.44 -8.25 2.75
N TYR A 123 8.27 -7.90 1.78
CA TYR A 123 9.55 -8.58 1.59
C TYR A 123 10.59 -7.65 0.97
N SER A 124 11.85 -8.05 1.04
CA SER A 124 12.96 -7.34 0.39
C SER A 124 13.57 -8.21 -0.71
N PHE A 125 13.75 -7.62 -1.88
CA PHE A 125 14.35 -8.30 -3.02
C PHE A 125 15.18 -7.31 -3.84
N CYS A 126 16.42 -7.68 -4.18
CA CYS A 126 17.33 -6.87 -5.00
C CYS A 126 17.44 -5.40 -4.51
N LYS A 127 17.66 -5.20 -3.22
CA LYS A 127 17.76 -3.89 -2.56
C LYS A 127 16.47 -3.07 -2.57
N LYS A 128 15.36 -3.65 -2.96
CA LYS A 128 14.03 -3.02 -2.89
C LYS A 128 13.23 -3.58 -1.73
N ASN A 129 12.54 -2.71 -1.03
CA ASN A 129 11.49 -3.09 -0.07
C ASN A 129 10.17 -3.09 -0.83
N ILE A 130 9.40 -4.16 -0.71
CA ILE A 130 8.18 -4.34 -1.48
C ILE A 130 7.04 -4.68 -0.51
N LEU A 131 6.01 -3.84 -0.49
CA LEU A 131 4.74 -4.12 0.17
C LEU A 131 3.74 -4.57 -0.89
N VAL A 132 3.21 -5.77 -0.74
CA VAL A 132 2.21 -6.35 -1.65
C VAL A 132 0.85 -6.35 -0.99
N MET A 133 -0.14 -5.80 -1.66
CA MET A 133 -1.54 -5.78 -1.23
C MET A 133 -2.40 -6.41 -2.32
N LYS A 134 -3.27 -7.34 -1.92
CA LYS A 134 -4.20 -7.99 -2.85
C LYS A 134 -5.63 -7.79 -2.42
N LYS A 135 -6.51 -7.56 -3.38
CA LYS A 135 -7.94 -7.46 -3.14
C LYS A 135 -8.72 -8.15 -4.24
N LYS A 136 -9.68 -8.97 -3.83
CA LYS A 136 -10.57 -9.65 -4.76
C LYS A 136 -11.52 -8.67 -5.42
N ILE A 137 -11.68 -8.82 -6.72
CA ILE A 137 -12.69 -8.09 -7.48
C ILE A 137 -14.05 -8.75 -7.23
N PRO A 138 -15.09 -7.99 -6.86
CA PRO A 138 -16.41 -8.56 -6.68
C PRO A 138 -16.89 -9.22 -7.97
N ALA A 139 -17.56 -10.38 -7.86
CA ALA A 139 -18.17 -11.01 -9.01
C ALA A 139 -19.21 -10.06 -9.61
N GLN A 140 -19.10 -9.80 -10.91
CA GLN A 140 -20.12 -9.02 -11.60
C GLN A 140 -21.45 -9.78 -11.52
N LYS A 141 -22.44 -9.15 -10.95
CA LYS A 141 -23.82 -9.69 -11.01
C LYS A 141 -24.29 -9.58 -12.46
N THR A 142 -24.40 -10.70 -13.07
CA THR A 142 -25.06 -10.82 -14.40
C THR A 142 -26.55 -10.59 -14.25
#